data_9280f5b7de590f2658322737a2119abe
#
_entry.id   9280f5b7de590f2658322737a2119abe
#
_cell.length_a   1.000
_cell.length_b   1.000
_cell.length_c   1.000
_cell.angle_alpha   90.00
_cell.angle_beta   90.00
_cell.angle_gamma   90.00
#
_symmetry.space_group_name_H-M   'P 1'
#
loop_
_entity.id
_entity.type
_entity.pdbx_description
1 polymer ?
#
loop_
_entity_poly.entity_id
_entity_poly.type
_entity_poly.pdbx_seq_one_letter_code
_entity_poly.pdbx_strand_id
1 'polypeptide(L)'
;MSTDGASSPSRLLPRLLGVLLLIMGLALLAGGIKLSLLGGSLYYLLAGIGITLTGLLLLATRRAALGLYALVLFASTVWALWEVGLDWWQLVPRLALLFALGIIMLLPWFRRPLLRGQPAPLGTGALSVAVVLAGAAAVASQFTHPGEIKGQLDRDAVPGMASAAPTQADGEIGRASCRERVS
;
A
#
# COMPACT_ATOMS: atom_id res chain seq x y z
N MET A 1 -17.99 -15.38 45.87
CA MET A 1 -17.34 -14.16 45.32
C MET A 1 -16.56 -14.59 44.08
N SER A 2 -17.24 -14.55 42.92
CA SER A 2 -16.68 -14.98 41.65
C SER A 2 -16.03 -13.76 40.98
N THR A 3 -14.71 -13.71 40.93
CA THR A 3 -13.94 -12.72 40.23
C THR A 3 -13.78 -13.11 38.78
N ASP A 4 -14.87 -13.14 38.03
CA ASP A 4 -14.83 -13.38 36.57
C ASP A 4 -14.76 -12.09 35.78
N GLY A 5 -13.68 -11.35 35.99
CA GLY A 5 -13.30 -10.17 35.22
C GLY A 5 -12.16 -10.41 34.22
N ALA A 6 -11.77 -11.65 33.97
CA ALA A 6 -10.77 -11.95 32.96
C ALA A 6 -11.42 -11.89 31.58
N SER A 7 -11.43 -10.71 30.95
CA SER A 7 -11.71 -10.55 29.53
C SER A 7 -10.78 -11.48 28.77
N SER A 8 -11.35 -12.57 28.21
CA SER A 8 -10.61 -13.59 27.48
C SER A 8 -9.67 -12.92 26.48
N PRO A 9 -8.35 -13.09 26.57
CA PRO A 9 -7.37 -12.39 25.73
C PRO A 9 -7.59 -12.62 24.23
N SER A 10 -8.38 -13.63 23.90
CA SER A 10 -8.73 -14.00 22.52
C SER A 10 -9.58 -12.99 21.75
N ARG A 11 -10.34 -12.11 22.42
CA ARG A 11 -11.19 -11.11 21.73
C ARG A 11 -10.60 -9.71 21.70
N LEU A 12 -9.59 -9.47 22.51
CA LEU A 12 -8.98 -8.17 22.65
C LEU A 12 -8.18 -7.80 21.38
N LEU A 13 -7.49 -8.77 20.81
CA LEU A 13 -6.65 -8.58 19.63
C LEU A 13 -7.43 -8.12 18.37
N PRO A 14 -8.53 -8.79 17.96
CA PRO A 14 -9.34 -8.32 16.84
C PRO A 14 -9.96 -6.95 17.09
N ARG A 15 -10.31 -6.63 18.33
CA ARG A 15 -10.86 -5.31 18.67
C ARG A 15 -9.79 -4.22 18.58
N LEU A 16 -8.58 -4.45 19.10
CA LEU A 16 -7.47 -3.50 18.99
C LEU A 16 -7.13 -3.23 17.53
N LEU A 17 -7.03 -4.27 16.70
CA LEU A 17 -6.82 -4.10 15.27
C LEU A 17 -8.01 -3.38 14.61
N GLY A 18 -9.24 -3.67 15.05
CA GLY A 18 -10.44 -2.98 14.59
C GLY A 18 -10.39 -1.47 14.88
N VAL A 19 -9.97 -1.06 16.07
CA VAL A 19 -9.77 0.36 16.44
C VAL A 19 -8.69 0.98 15.57
N LEU A 20 -7.56 0.30 15.39
CA LEU A 20 -6.46 0.78 14.55
C LEU A 20 -6.93 1.02 13.11
N LEU A 21 -7.62 0.04 12.51
CA LEU A 21 -8.16 0.16 11.16
C LEU A 21 -9.24 1.24 11.05
N LEU A 22 -10.05 1.41 12.09
CA LEU A 22 -11.07 2.45 12.12
C LEU A 22 -10.44 3.85 12.08
N ILE A 23 -9.44 4.10 12.94
CA ILE A 23 -8.71 5.38 12.99
C ILE A 23 -8.02 5.64 11.64
N MET A 24 -7.34 4.64 11.11
CA MET A 24 -6.63 4.74 9.84
C MET A 24 -7.60 4.96 8.67
N GLY A 25 -8.73 4.25 8.66
CA GLY A 25 -9.78 4.39 7.64
C GLY A 25 -10.42 5.77 7.67
N LEU A 26 -10.74 6.31 8.85
CA LEU A 26 -11.28 7.66 9.00
C LEU A 26 -10.29 8.74 8.55
N ALA A 27 -9.01 8.58 8.88
CA ALA A 27 -7.97 9.49 8.41
C ALA A 27 -7.84 9.48 6.87
N LEU A 28 -7.89 8.27 6.26
CA LEU A 28 -7.90 8.13 4.80
C LEU A 28 -9.17 8.71 4.16
N LEU A 29 -10.33 8.56 4.80
CA LEU A 29 -11.58 9.17 4.34
C LEU A 29 -11.48 10.69 4.34
N ALA A 30 -11.06 11.29 5.46
CA ALA A 30 -10.93 12.74 5.57
C ALA A 30 -9.93 13.29 4.55
N GLY A 31 -8.77 12.63 4.41
CA GLY A 31 -7.76 12.97 3.40
C GLY A 31 -8.26 12.75 1.98
N GLY A 32 -8.95 11.64 1.74
CA GLY A 32 -9.52 11.27 0.43
C GLY A 32 -10.60 12.25 -0.05
N ILE A 33 -11.48 12.70 0.84
CA ILE A 33 -12.49 13.74 0.52
C ILE A 33 -11.77 15.03 0.11
N LYS A 34 -10.82 15.50 0.92
CA LYS A 34 -10.08 16.72 0.62
C LYS A 34 -9.30 16.60 -0.70
N LEU A 35 -8.68 15.46 -0.96
CA LEU A 35 -7.94 15.21 -2.19
C LEU A 35 -8.84 15.16 -3.41
N SER A 36 -10.02 14.51 -3.30
CA SER A 36 -11.01 14.45 -4.39
C SER A 36 -11.57 15.82 -4.75
N LEU A 37 -11.79 16.69 -3.76
CA LEU A 37 -12.25 18.07 -3.99
C LEU A 37 -11.21 18.93 -4.71
N LEU A 38 -9.93 18.58 -4.59
CA LEU A 38 -8.80 19.24 -5.26
C LEU A 38 -8.47 18.61 -6.63
N GLY A 39 -9.33 17.71 -7.14
CA GLY A 39 -9.10 17.01 -8.42
C GLY A 39 -8.11 15.84 -8.35
N GLY A 40 -7.82 15.36 -7.15
CA GLY A 40 -6.92 14.23 -6.92
C GLY A 40 -7.61 12.86 -7.04
N SER A 41 -6.85 11.80 -6.71
CA SER A 41 -7.26 10.42 -6.87
C SER A 41 -8.41 10.01 -5.92
N LEU A 42 -9.45 9.39 -6.47
CA LEU A 42 -10.57 8.79 -5.72
C LEU A 42 -10.16 7.54 -4.94
N TYR A 43 -8.96 7.02 -5.19
CA TYR A 43 -8.44 5.82 -4.53
C TYR A 43 -8.51 5.91 -3.00
N TYR A 44 -8.02 7.01 -2.43
CA TYR A 44 -7.97 7.18 -0.97
C TYR A 44 -9.35 7.24 -0.33
N LEU A 45 -10.35 7.76 -1.05
CA LEU A 45 -11.73 7.77 -0.59
C LEU A 45 -12.30 6.34 -0.53
N LEU A 46 -12.17 5.58 -1.61
CA LEU A 46 -12.67 4.21 -1.70
C LEU A 46 -11.94 3.27 -0.71
N ALA A 47 -10.62 3.37 -0.64
CA ALA A 47 -9.82 2.61 0.32
C ALA A 47 -10.20 2.97 1.76
N GLY A 48 -10.39 4.26 2.06
CA GLY A 48 -10.83 4.74 3.36
C GLY A 48 -12.19 4.17 3.78
N ILE A 49 -13.17 4.13 2.88
CA ILE A 49 -14.47 3.48 3.12
C ILE A 49 -14.27 2.00 3.47
N GLY A 50 -13.54 1.27 2.63
CA GLY A 50 -13.33 -0.17 2.80
C GLY A 50 -12.61 -0.51 4.11
N ILE A 51 -11.56 0.24 4.47
CA ILE A 51 -10.80 0.05 5.71
C ILE A 51 -11.65 0.42 6.94
N THR A 52 -12.41 1.51 6.89
CA THR A 52 -13.32 1.90 7.97
C THR A 52 -14.37 0.81 8.23
N LEU A 53 -15.03 0.32 7.18
CA LEU A 53 -16.01 -0.76 7.30
C LEU A 53 -15.38 -2.06 7.83
N THR A 54 -14.16 -2.38 7.39
CA THR A 54 -13.41 -3.53 7.92
C THR A 54 -13.14 -3.36 9.42
N GLY A 55 -12.72 -2.18 9.85
CA GLY A 55 -12.52 -1.84 11.27
C GLY A 55 -13.78 -2.04 12.10
N LEU A 56 -14.92 -1.54 11.63
CA LEU A 56 -16.23 -1.72 12.27
C LEU A 56 -16.62 -3.20 12.39
N LEU A 57 -16.43 -3.98 11.32
CA LEU A 57 -16.71 -5.43 11.33
C LEU A 57 -15.80 -6.19 12.30
N LEU A 58 -14.54 -5.78 12.46
CA LEU A 58 -13.62 -6.35 13.43
C LEU A 58 -14.04 -6.01 14.87
N LEU A 59 -14.46 -4.78 15.13
CA LEU A 59 -15.00 -4.38 16.42
C LEU A 59 -16.24 -5.22 16.79
N ALA A 60 -17.10 -5.46 15.80
CA ALA A 60 -18.24 -6.35 15.93
C ALA A 60 -17.87 -7.85 15.93
N THR A 61 -16.58 -8.17 15.84
CA THR A 61 -16.06 -9.56 15.77
C THR A 61 -16.74 -10.39 14.68
N ARG A 62 -17.04 -9.78 13.54
CA ARG A 62 -17.70 -10.45 12.43
C ARG A 62 -16.68 -11.05 11.46
N ARG A 63 -16.88 -12.32 11.09
CA ARG A 63 -16.04 -13.04 10.11
C ARG A 63 -16.01 -12.39 8.71
N ALA A 64 -17.05 -11.62 8.37
CA ALA A 64 -17.12 -10.86 7.12
C ALA A 64 -15.99 -9.84 6.98
N ALA A 65 -15.36 -9.42 8.09
CA ALA A 65 -14.20 -8.53 8.09
C ALA A 65 -13.03 -9.08 7.24
N LEU A 66 -12.80 -10.41 7.29
CA LEU A 66 -11.74 -11.05 6.50
C LEU A 66 -11.99 -10.93 5.00
N GLY A 67 -13.22 -11.19 4.56
CA GLY A 67 -13.61 -11.09 3.16
C GLY A 67 -13.58 -9.65 2.65
N LEU A 68 -14.07 -8.70 3.46
CA LEU A 68 -14.04 -7.29 3.09
C LEU A 68 -12.61 -6.75 3.01
N TYR A 69 -11.75 -7.14 3.97
CA TYR A 69 -10.34 -6.77 3.92
C TYR A 69 -9.63 -7.36 2.70
N ALA A 70 -9.93 -8.62 2.36
CA ALA A 70 -9.42 -9.26 1.15
C ALA A 70 -9.79 -8.45 -0.11
N LEU A 71 -11.05 -8.00 -0.20
CA LEU A 71 -11.52 -7.16 -1.30
C LEU A 71 -10.78 -5.83 -1.36
N VAL A 72 -10.58 -5.17 -0.22
CA VAL A 72 -9.84 -3.89 -0.14
C VAL A 72 -8.39 -4.09 -0.58
N LEU A 73 -7.71 -5.13 -0.08
CA LEU A 73 -6.32 -5.42 -0.44
C LEU A 73 -6.19 -5.75 -1.92
N PHE A 74 -7.08 -6.58 -2.46
CA PHE A 74 -7.10 -6.95 -3.88
C PHE A 74 -7.35 -5.72 -4.76
N ALA A 75 -8.38 -4.94 -4.47
CA ALA A 75 -8.71 -3.72 -5.22
C ALA A 75 -7.58 -2.69 -5.16
N SER A 76 -6.94 -2.54 -3.98
CA SER A 76 -5.78 -1.66 -3.82
C SER A 76 -4.58 -2.13 -4.64
N THR A 77 -4.33 -3.45 -4.70
CA THR A 77 -3.25 -4.02 -5.51
C THR A 77 -3.50 -3.79 -6.99
N VAL A 78 -4.71 -4.09 -7.48
CA VAL A 78 -5.08 -3.87 -8.88
C VAL A 78 -4.98 -2.38 -9.25
N TRP A 79 -5.50 -1.50 -8.40
CA TRP A 79 -5.43 -0.06 -8.62
C TRP A 79 -3.99 0.44 -8.65
N ALA A 80 -3.16 0.01 -7.71
CA ALA A 80 -1.75 0.39 -7.65
C ALA A 80 -1.00 -0.07 -8.90
N LEU A 81 -1.22 -1.31 -9.37
CA LEU A 81 -0.63 -1.82 -10.61
C LEU A 81 -1.10 -1.05 -11.84
N TRP A 82 -2.35 -0.62 -11.87
CA TRP A 82 -2.90 0.16 -12.98
C TRP A 82 -2.34 1.60 -13.01
N GLU A 83 -2.19 2.23 -11.85
CA GLU A 83 -1.77 3.63 -11.74
C GLU A 83 -0.25 3.80 -11.87
N VAL A 84 0.53 2.90 -11.26
CA VAL A 84 1.99 3.04 -11.09
C VAL A 84 2.77 1.97 -11.86
N GLY A 85 2.07 0.90 -12.28
CA GLY A 85 2.71 -0.28 -12.88
C GLY A 85 3.53 -1.04 -11.85
N LEU A 86 4.68 -1.55 -12.26
CA LEU A 86 5.60 -2.33 -11.42
C LEU A 86 6.76 -1.47 -10.86
N ASP A 87 6.52 -0.18 -10.61
CA ASP A 87 7.53 0.68 -9.98
C ASP A 87 7.63 0.40 -8.47
N TRP A 88 8.73 -0.19 -8.06
CA TRP A 88 9.03 -0.59 -6.68
C TRP A 88 8.86 0.57 -5.68
N TRP A 89 9.43 1.73 -5.99
CA TRP A 89 9.45 2.87 -5.07
C TRP A 89 8.08 3.44 -4.77
N GLN A 90 7.15 3.32 -5.71
CA GLN A 90 5.79 3.79 -5.53
C GLN A 90 4.84 2.71 -5.02
N LEU A 91 5.08 1.44 -5.39
CA LEU A 91 4.22 0.31 -5.06
C LEU A 91 4.35 -0.09 -3.60
N VAL A 92 5.60 -0.20 -3.09
CA VAL A 92 5.88 -0.71 -1.75
C VAL A 92 5.28 0.16 -0.64
N PRO A 93 5.48 1.48 -0.59
CA PRO A 93 4.91 2.30 0.48
C PRO A 93 3.38 2.23 0.56
N ARG A 94 2.71 2.05 -0.60
CA ARG A 94 1.24 1.99 -0.68
C ARG A 94 0.69 0.65 -0.19
N LEU A 95 1.34 -0.45 -0.53
CA LEU A 95 0.85 -1.80 -0.25
C LEU A 95 1.42 -2.42 1.01
N ALA A 96 2.63 -2.04 1.45
CA ALA A 96 3.34 -2.70 2.54
C ALA A 96 2.53 -2.75 3.84
N LEU A 97 1.89 -1.64 4.22
CA LEU A 97 1.07 -1.59 5.43
C LEU A 97 -0.16 -2.48 5.32
N LEU A 98 -0.88 -2.42 4.20
CA LEU A 98 -2.05 -3.27 3.95
C LEU A 98 -1.65 -4.75 3.89
N PHE A 99 -0.52 -5.06 3.25
CA PHE A 99 0.02 -6.41 3.17
C PHE A 99 0.37 -6.95 4.56
N ALA A 100 1.10 -6.19 5.38
CA ALA A 100 1.46 -6.58 6.74
C ALA A 100 0.23 -6.83 7.61
N LEU A 101 -0.77 -5.96 7.55
CA LEU A 101 -2.05 -6.14 8.26
C LEU A 101 -2.81 -7.39 7.74
N GLY A 102 -2.77 -7.65 6.44
CA GLY A 102 -3.33 -8.86 5.84
C GLY A 102 -2.69 -10.14 6.38
N ILE A 103 -1.36 -10.16 6.50
CA ILE A 103 -0.63 -11.27 7.10
C ILE A 103 -1.05 -11.47 8.56
N ILE A 104 -1.13 -10.39 9.36
CA ILE A 104 -1.57 -10.47 10.77
C ILE A 104 -2.97 -11.07 10.86
N MET A 105 -3.89 -10.68 9.97
CA MET A 105 -5.26 -11.22 9.94
C MET A 105 -5.32 -12.69 9.52
N LEU A 106 -4.33 -13.19 8.78
CA LEU A 106 -4.21 -14.60 8.39
C LEU A 106 -3.66 -15.49 9.52
N LEU A 107 -2.99 -14.93 10.52
CA LEU A 107 -2.39 -15.71 11.61
C LEU A 107 -3.46 -16.52 12.38
N PRO A 108 -3.19 -17.79 12.71
CA PRO A 108 -4.17 -18.67 13.35
C PRO A 108 -4.72 -18.12 14.68
N TRP A 109 -3.86 -17.48 15.46
CA TRP A 109 -4.23 -16.87 16.74
C TRP A 109 -5.16 -15.67 16.61
N PHE A 110 -5.09 -14.94 15.47
CA PHE A 110 -6.02 -13.87 15.15
C PHE A 110 -7.36 -14.39 14.61
N ARG A 111 -7.34 -15.42 13.75
CA ARG A 111 -8.54 -15.98 13.12
C ARG A 111 -9.45 -16.77 14.07
N ARG A 112 -8.84 -17.52 15.02
CA ARG A 112 -9.59 -18.38 15.94
C ARG A 112 -10.75 -17.69 16.65
N PRO A 113 -10.58 -16.50 17.27
CA PRO A 113 -11.68 -15.79 17.93
C PRO A 113 -12.75 -15.26 16.97
N LEU A 114 -12.40 -14.95 15.73
CA LEU A 114 -13.33 -14.50 14.69
C LEU A 114 -14.19 -15.63 14.13
N LEU A 115 -13.59 -16.80 13.96
CA LEU A 115 -14.24 -17.94 13.31
C LEU A 115 -15.06 -18.78 14.30
N ARG A 116 -14.82 -18.70 15.61
CA ARG A 116 -15.52 -19.48 16.68
C ARG A 116 -15.73 -20.95 16.32
N GLY A 117 -14.73 -21.59 15.73
CA GLY A 117 -14.78 -22.99 15.33
C GLY A 117 -15.60 -23.29 14.07
N GLN A 118 -16.21 -22.30 13.44
CA GLN A 118 -16.88 -22.50 12.15
C GLN A 118 -15.91 -22.25 10.99
N PRO A 119 -15.90 -23.10 9.96
CA PRO A 119 -15.12 -22.84 8.78
C PRO A 119 -15.64 -21.58 8.07
N ALA A 120 -14.75 -20.63 7.80
CA ALA A 120 -15.04 -19.52 6.89
C ALA A 120 -14.09 -19.63 5.69
N PRO A 121 -14.28 -20.64 4.81
CA PRO A 121 -13.35 -20.93 3.74
C PRO A 121 -13.25 -19.78 2.74
N LEU A 122 -14.36 -19.11 2.44
CA LEU A 122 -14.42 -18.02 1.48
C LEU A 122 -13.63 -16.79 1.93
N GLY A 123 -13.85 -16.29 3.17
CA GLY A 123 -13.17 -15.07 3.64
C GLY A 123 -11.67 -15.29 3.86
N THR A 124 -11.27 -16.43 4.43
CA THR A 124 -9.85 -16.74 4.64
C THR A 124 -9.15 -17.10 3.35
N GLY A 125 -9.80 -17.84 2.45
CA GLY A 125 -9.26 -18.15 1.13
C GLY A 125 -9.07 -16.89 0.28
N ALA A 126 -10.07 -16.03 0.23
CA ALA A 126 -9.98 -14.76 -0.49
C ALA A 126 -8.84 -13.87 0.06
N LEU A 127 -8.68 -13.79 1.38
CA LEU A 127 -7.59 -13.04 1.98
C LEU A 127 -6.22 -13.66 1.68
N SER A 128 -6.10 -14.99 1.70
CA SER A 128 -4.85 -15.66 1.34
C SER A 128 -4.46 -15.37 -0.11
N VAL A 129 -5.41 -15.46 -1.03
CA VAL A 129 -5.19 -15.13 -2.45
C VAL A 129 -4.79 -13.66 -2.62
N ALA A 130 -5.49 -12.74 -1.96
CA ALA A 130 -5.18 -11.31 -2.04
C ALA A 130 -3.77 -11.00 -1.51
N VAL A 131 -3.36 -11.62 -0.40
CA VAL A 131 -2.00 -11.47 0.16
C VAL A 131 -0.95 -12.06 -0.77
N VAL A 132 -1.19 -13.24 -1.36
CA VAL A 132 -0.26 -13.83 -2.33
C VAL A 132 -0.11 -12.96 -3.57
N LEU A 133 -1.20 -12.44 -4.10
CA LEU A 133 -1.16 -11.55 -5.27
C LEU A 133 -0.43 -10.24 -4.98
N ALA A 134 -0.69 -9.62 -3.82
CA ALA A 134 0.02 -8.40 -3.40
C ALA A 134 1.52 -8.67 -3.21
N GLY A 135 1.88 -9.80 -2.59
CA GLY A 135 3.27 -10.23 -2.42
C GLY A 135 3.94 -10.52 -3.77
N ALA A 136 3.26 -11.20 -4.68
CA ALA A 136 3.78 -11.48 -6.01
C ALA A 136 4.02 -10.19 -6.81
N ALA A 137 3.10 -9.21 -6.74
CA ALA A 137 3.27 -7.90 -7.36
C ALA A 137 4.49 -7.16 -6.76
N ALA A 138 4.66 -7.18 -5.44
CA ALA A 138 5.80 -6.59 -4.77
C ALA A 138 7.14 -7.27 -5.16
N VAL A 139 7.16 -8.60 -5.29
CA VAL A 139 8.35 -9.33 -5.76
C VAL A 139 8.62 -9.06 -7.23
N ALA A 140 7.59 -9.07 -8.10
CA ALA A 140 7.73 -8.79 -9.52
C ALA A 140 8.30 -7.39 -9.77
N SER A 141 7.90 -6.40 -8.96
CA SER A 141 8.41 -5.03 -9.07
C SER A 141 9.91 -4.89 -8.78
N GLN A 142 10.52 -5.86 -8.08
CA GLN A 142 11.98 -5.89 -7.86
C GLN A 142 12.78 -6.17 -9.13
N PHE A 143 12.17 -6.90 -10.08
CA PHE A 143 12.83 -7.30 -11.33
C PHE A 143 12.56 -6.33 -12.48
N THR A 144 11.66 -5.36 -12.28
CA THR A 144 11.34 -4.34 -13.26
C THR A 144 11.89 -2.99 -12.82
N HIS A 145 12.77 -2.41 -13.62
CA HIS A 145 13.32 -1.07 -13.41
C HIS A 145 12.78 -0.15 -14.51
N PRO A 146 11.51 0.29 -14.44
CA PRO A 146 10.89 1.08 -15.50
C PRO A 146 11.58 2.46 -15.69
N GLY A 147 12.28 2.94 -14.67
CA GLY A 147 13.02 4.20 -14.73
C GLY A 147 14.22 4.17 -15.70
N GLU A 148 14.93 3.03 -15.80
CA GLU A 148 16.04 2.87 -16.76
C GLU A 148 15.53 2.79 -18.20
N ILE A 149 14.45 2.06 -18.43
CA ILE A 149 13.85 1.90 -19.77
C ILE A 149 13.30 3.25 -20.28
N LYS A 150 12.59 4.01 -19.44
CA LYS A 150 12.11 5.35 -19.82
C LYS A 150 13.26 6.31 -20.10
N GLY A 151 14.29 6.30 -19.28
CA GLY A 151 15.46 7.17 -19.48
C GLY A 151 16.25 6.83 -20.74
N GLN A 152 16.28 5.57 -21.18
CA GLN A 152 16.86 5.17 -22.47
C GLN A 152 15.97 5.58 -23.64
N LEU A 153 14.67 5.32 -23.57
CA LEU A 153 13.73 5.70 -24.63
C LEU A 153 13.67 7.21 -24.86
N ASP A 154 13.73 8.02 -23.79
CA ASP A 154 13.76 9.48 -23.90
C ASP A 154 15.08 10.00 -24.52
N ARG A 155 16.21 9.33 -24.26
CA ARG A 155 17.49 9.65 -24.89
C ARG A 155 17.52 9.30 -26.37
N ASP A 156 16.92 8.17 -26.74
CA ASP A 156 16.83 7.68 -28.11
C ASP A 156 15.80 8.47 -28.93
N ALA A 157 14.78 9.04 -28.27
CA ALA A 157 13.72 9.80 -28.92
C ALA A 157 14.13 11.25 -29.28
N VAL A 158 15.21 11.76 -28.73
CA VAL A 158 15.74 13.12 -29.05
C VAL A 158 16.99 13.00 -29.92
N PRO A 159 16.88 13.19 -31.24
CA PRO A 159 18.04 13.18 -32.12
C PRO A 159 19.01 14.30 -31.72
N GLY A 160 20.19 13.91 -31.27
CA GLY A 160 21.24 14.86 -30.83
C GLY A 160 21.60 14.79 -29.34
N MET A 161 20.76 14.17 -28.48
CA MET A 161 21.14 13.95 -27.08
C MET A 161 22.06 12.73 -26.87
N ALA A 162 22.02 11.76 -27.78
CA ALA A 162 22.91 10.59 -27.72
C ALA A 162 24.39 10.90 -27.93
N SER A 163 24.71 12.11 -28.38
CA SER A 163 26.06 12.54 -28.69
C SER A 163 26.66 13.57 -27.72
N ALA A 164 25.93 13.92 -26.66
CA ALA A 164 26.50 14.73 -25.58
C ALA A 164 27.22 13.83 -24.56
N ALA A 165 28.28 13.16 -25.02
CA ALA A 165 29.37 12.86 -24.12
C ALA A 165 29.77 14.20 -23.46
N PRO A 166 30.04 14.26 -22.14
CA PRO A 166 30.50 15.47 -21.51
C PRO A 166 31.79 15.90 -22.24
N THR A 167 31.63 16.81 -23.18
CA THR A 167 32.77 17.43 -23.83
C THR A 167 33.49 18.21 -22.76
N GLN A 168 34.80 18.17 -22.77
CA GLN A 168 35.69 18.94 -21.89
C GLN A 168 35.33 20.43 -21.77
N ALA A 169 34.44 20.93 -22.63
CA ALA A 169 33.89 22.28 -22.60
C ALA A 169 33.11 22.61 -21.30
N ASP A 170 32.46 21.64 -20.68
CA ASP A 170 31.74 21.87 -19.40
C ASP A 170 32.71 22.19 -18.25
N GLY A 171 33.94 21.73 -18.33
CA GLY A 171 35.00 22.08 -17.38
C GLY A 171 35.51 23.51 -17.52
N GLU A 172 35.45 24.08 -18.74
CA GLU A 172 35.88 25.45 -19.00
C GLU A 172 34.86 26.49 -18.58
N ILE A 173 33.57 26.21 -18.76
CA ILE A 173 32.49 27.11 -18.32
C ILE A 173 32.53 27.27 -16.80
N GLY A 174 32.75 26.16 -16.05
CA GLY A 174 32.92 26.21 -14.59
C GLY A 174 34.14 27.01 -14.13
N ARG A 175 35.24 27.00 -14.91
CA ARG A 175 36.46 27.76 -14.61
C ARG A 175 36.34 29.24 -14.95
N ALA A 176 35.64 29.60 -16.01
CA ALA A 176 35.41 30.99 -16.40
C ALA A 176 34.54 31.71 -15.37
N SER A 177 33.45 31.07 -14.84
CA SER A 177 32.61 31.68 -13.84
C SER A 177 33.26 31.80 -12.45
N CYS A 178 34.25 30.96 -12.13
CA CYS A 178 35.06 31.15 -10.93
C CYS A 178 36.09 32.26 -11.05
N ARG A 179 36.57 32.56 -12.25
CA ARG A 179 37.60 33.61 -12.47
C ARG A 179 36.99 35.01 -12.43
N GLU A 180 35.75 35.16 -12.84
CA GLU A 180 35.04 36.44 -12.85
C GLU A 180 34.59 36.91 -11.46
N ARG A 181 34.57 36.02 -10.45
CA ARG A 181 34.23 36.37 -9.09
C ARG A 181 35.40 36.87 -8.23
N VAL A 182 36.62 36.84 -8.72
CA VAL A 182 37.84 37.21 -7.97
C VAL A 182 38.47 38.47 -8.50
N SER A 183 37.92 39.10 -9.53
CA SER A 183 38.27 40.42 -10.01
C SER A 183 37.16 41.42 -9.64
#